data_b6ce499dfbf4ddbd7f3f09a36c21a689
#
_entry.id   b6ce499dfbf4ddbd7f3f09a36c21a689
#
_cell.length_a   1.000
_cell.length_b   1.000
_cell.length_c   1.000
_cell.angle_alpha   90.00
_cell.angle_beta   90.00
_cell.angle_gamma   90.00
#
_symmetry.space_group_name_H-M   'P 1'
#
loop_
_entity.id
_entity.type
_entity.pdbx_description
1 polymer ?
#
loop_
_entity_poly.entity_id
_entity_poly.type
_entity_poly.pdbx_seq_one_letter_code
_entity_poly.pdbx_strand_id
1 'polypeptide(L)'
;MDCPHQDVLHLIKYFRKEWPVVSDSERTTICGADNMLLTLQLALAEVNKQNGKEFSVSLSDVLLTWKYLVKHKLGLACEDTVVPKDYADIQKTYDLFLKNSNSLDLIDIYEKISTAGSSEAHFLSSEQLLDFLTNDVCLSEGTDFPIVSTPCKNNLDTVKVKPTLKRIFLAYLNLLVNAKNDFALAQVLNCPERGLGREAFTDLKHTSRLKNMSIFLVATSFIRTIELGGKGYAPSESDPLRKHLKGLSLFVHFIDRLNEIFGETHDPRTAGELLLSTIKMHLIKGRGSGDPLSEAATEVAQDLDLRIKYLINLVSEDKSSGTTGISPVRPKIRAINRGTASGGRETIKTLLKLLDEEAANPPSKNKADLLCADEENTLFGAFSLFTLFRSPEQTGSSPKALSQRVQKAINKDKPKLKHNLIRSQFACTYKDSNLTQTKQWDFPSMSQVPS
;
A
#
# COMPACT_ATOMS: atom_id res chain seq x y z
N MET A 1 -23.95 27.02 -8.49
CA MET A 1 -22.57 26.59 -8.65
C MET A 1 -22.51 25.19 -8.11
N ASP A 2 -22.37 24.23 -9.00
CA ASP A 2 -22.27 22.82 -8.62
C ASP A 2 -20.98 22.64 -7.83
N CYS A 3 -21.03 21.84 -6.79
CA CYS A 3 -19.90 21.66 -5.88
C CYS A 3 -18.89 20.75 -6.59
N PRO A 4 -17.63 21.17 -6.82
CA PRO A 4 -16.63 20.39 -7.58
C PRO A 4 -16.45 18.96 -7.06
N HIS A 5 -16.73 18.74 -5.78
CA HIS A 5 -16.74 17.41 -5.16
C HIS A 5 -17.79 16.48 -5.78
N GLN A 6 -18.99 17.00 -6.11
CA GLN A 6 -20.06 16.19 -6.71
C GLN A 6 -19.72 15.80 -8.14
N ASP A 7 -19.07 16.69 -8.89
CA ASP A 7 -18.67 16.42 -10.27
C ASP A 7 -17.59 15.33 -10.32
N VAL A 8 -16.58 15.39 -9.41
CA VAL A 8 -15.56 14.33 -9.28
C VAL A 8 -16.20 13.01 -8.84
N LEU A 9 -17.16 13.03 -7.93
CA LEU A 9 -17.88 11.83 -7.53
C LEU A 9 -18.70 11.24 -8.69
N HIS A 10 -19.33 12.09 -9.53
CA HIS A 10 -20.01 11.67 -10.74
C HIS A 10 -19.05 11.05 -11.76
N LEU A 11 -17.88 11.65 -11.97
CA LEU A 11 -16.81 11.10 -12.81
C LEU A 11 -16.43 9.68 -12.36
N ILE A 12 -16.20 9.49 -11.07
CA ILE A 12 -15.86 8.18 -10.50
C ILE A 12 -17.00 7.19 -10.67
N LYS A 13 -18.24 7.58 -10.40
CA LYS A 13 -19.43 6.70 -10.58
C LYS A 13 -19.59 6.27 -12.04
N TYR A 14 -19.42 7.22 -12.97
CA TYR A 14 -19.48 6.93 -14.40
C TYR A 14 -18.36 5.97 -14.81
N PHE A 15 -17.14 6.23 -14.38
CA PHE A 15 -16.01 5.32 -14.59
C PHE A 15 -16.31 3.90 -14.08
N ARG A 16 -16.89 3.75 -12.90
CA ARG A 16 -17.27 2.44 -12.36
C ARG A 16 -18.36 1.74 -13.16
N LYS A 17 -19.27 2.49 -13.77
CA LYS A 17 -20.31 1.95 -14.67
C LYS A 17 -19.69 1.38 -15.94
N GLU A 18 -18.76 2.12 -16.53
CA GLU A 18 -18.03 1.71 -17.76
C GLU A 18 -16.82 0.79 -17.50
N TRP A 19 -16.50 0.54 -16.23
CA TRP A 19 -15.35 -0.23 -15.79
C TRP A 19 -15.13 -1.57 -16.51
N PRO A 20 -16.16 -2.39 -16.77
CA PRO A 20 -15.96 -3.69 -17.44
C PRO A 20 -15.35 -3.56 -18.84
N VAL A 21 -15.46 -2.39 -19.45
CA VAL A 21 -14.91 -2.09 -20.80
C VAL A 21 -13.50 -1.54 -20.73
N VAL A 22 -13.15 -0.87 -19.62
CA VAL A 22 -11.95 -0.03 -19.51
C VAL A 22 -10.85 -0.64 -18.66
N SER A 23 -11.12 -1.67 -17.87
CA SER A 23 -10.16 -2.21 -16.91
C SER A 23 -10.11 -3.74 -16.83
N ASP A 24 -8.91 -4.24 -16.57
CA ASP A 24 -8.64 -5.68 -16.41
C ASP A 24 -8.88 -6.21 -14.99
N SER A 25 -9.09 -5.35 -13.99
CA SER A 25 -9.18 -5.73 -12.58
C SER A 25 -10.36 -5.12 -11.85
N GLU A 26 -11.28 -5.97 -11.36
CA GLU A 26 -12.45 -5.55 -10.56
C GLU A 26 -12.08 -4.93 -9.19
N ARG A 27 -10.81 -5.01 -8.76
CA ARG A 27 -10.34 -4.60 -7.44
C ARG A 27 -9.39 -3.42 -7.45
N THR A 28 -9.33 -2.70 -8.55
CA THR A 28 -8.53 -1.48 -8.63
C THR A 28 -9.17 -0.40 -7.77
N THR A 29 -8.37 0.27 -6.98
CA THR A 29 -8.78 1.39 -6.12
C THR A 29 -8.40 2.72 -6.73
N ILE A 30 -9.07 3.78 -6.30
CA ILE A 30 -8.83 5.13 -6.80
C ILE A 30 -7.93 5.87 -5.82
N CYS A 31 -6.92 6.53 -6.35
CA CYS A 31 -6.01 7.39 -5.63
C CYS A 31 -6.57 8.82 -5.65
N GLY A 32 -7.11 9.30 -4.54
CA GLY A 32 -7.61 10.67 -4.41
C GLY A 32 -6.48 11.69 -4.31
N ALA A 33 -6.83 12.97 -4.37
CA ALA A 33 -5.89 14.09 -4.48
C ALA A 33 -4.74 14.09 -3.45
N ASP A 34 -5.04 13.88 -2.17
CA ASP A 34 -4.01 13.82 -1.12
C ASP A 34 -3.05 12.64 -1.31
N ASN A 35 -3.58 11.48 -1.68
CA ASN A 35 -2.75 10.29 -1.94
C ASN A 35 -1.92 10.45 -3.23
N MET A 36 -2.44 11.14 -4.24
CA MET A 36 -1.66 11.49 -5.44
C MET A 36 -0.46 12.37 -5.07
N LEU A 37 -0.67 13.37 -4.23
CA LEU A 37 0.40 14.27 -3.76
C LEU A 37 1.46 13.53 -2.93
N LEU A 38 1.05 12.64 -2.02
CA LEU A 38 1.95 11.76 -1.26
C LEU A 38 2.73 10.81 -2.17
N THR A 39 2.09 10.26 -3.19
CA THR A 39 2.75 9.40 -4.19
C THR A 39 3.80 10.17 -4.97
N LEU A 40 3.52 11.43 -5.34
CA LEU A 40 4.48 12.30 -6.00
C LEU A 40 5.68 12.61 -5.10
N GLN A 41 5.44 12.90 -3.82
CA GLN A 41 6.52 13.11 -2.84
C GLN A 41 7.46 11.89 -2.77
N LEU A 42 6.88 10.68 -2.73
CA LEU A 42 7.67 9.44 -2.73
C LEU A 42 8.42 9.24 -4.05
N ALA A 43 7.82 9.56 -5.19
CA ALA A 43 8.45 9.45 -6.50
C ALA A 43 9.66 10.39 -6.61
N LEU A 44 9.52 11.64 -6.19
CA LEU A 44 10.61 12.61 -6.12
C LEU A 44 11.77 12.12 -5.24
N ALA A 45 11.46 11.64 -4.04
CA ALA A 45 12.46 11.13 -3.11
C ALA A 45 13.19 9.89 -3.66
N GLU A 46 12.47 8.97 -4.31
CA GLU A 46 13.08 7.77 -4.93
C GLU A 46 13.98 8.17 -6.11
N VAL A 47 13.58 9.12 -6.97
CA VAL A 47 14.42 9.63 -8.06
C VAL A 47 15.66 10.35 -7.51
N ASN A 48 15.52 11.17 -6.45
CA ASN A 48 16.67 11.77 -5.79
C ASN A 48 17.66 10.71 -5.30
N LYS A 49 17.16 9.62 -4.70
CA LYS A 49 17.99 8.51 -4.25
C LYS A 49 18.66 7.78 -5.41
N GLN A 50 17.96 7.54 -6.52
CA GLN A 50 18.52 6.92 -7.73
C GLN A 50 19.64 7.77 -8.31
N ASN A 51 19.51 9.09 -8.24
CA ASN A 51 20.52 10.07 -8.69
C ASN A 51 21.66 10.27 -7.67
N GLY A 52 21.77 9.40 -6.65
CA GLY A 52 22.85 9.43 -5.66
C GLY A 52 22.72 10.49 -4.56
N LYS A 53 21.56 11.13 -4.47
CA LYS A 53 21.21 12.05 -3.38
C LYS A 53 20.56 11.30 -2.21
N GLU A 54 20.28 12.02 -1.13
CA GLU A 54 19.48 11.50 -0.02
C GLU A 54 18.02 11.26 -0.45
N PHE A 55 17.35 10.34 0.26
CA PHE A 55 15.90 10.15 0.16
C PHE A 55 15.21 11.30 0.93
N SER A 56 15.22 12.47 0.34
CA SER A 56 14.64 13.70 0.88
C SER A 56 14.14 14.57 -0.27
N VAL A 57 13.17 15.41 0.03
CA VAL A 57 12.61 16.34 -0.93
C VAL A 57 12.09 17.57 -0.18
N SER A 58 12.24 18.75 -0.76
CA SER A 58 11.68 19.98 -0.18
C SER A 58 10.19 20.10 -0.49
N LEU A 59 9.44 20.73 0.42
CA LEU A 59 8.03 21.01 0.21
C LEU A 59 7.81 21.84 -1.07
N SER A 60 8.67 22.81 -1.34
CA SER A 60 8.60 23.63 -2.55
C SER A 60 8.75 22.80 -3.83
N ASP A 61 9.72 21.86 -3.86
CA ASP A 61 9.92 21.01 -5.03
C ASP A 61 8.70 20.09 -5.28
N VAL A 62 8.09 19.56 -4.21
CA VAL A 62 6.87 18.76 -4.33
C VAL A 62 5.75 19.58 -4.94
N LEU A 63 5.49 20.79 -4.41
CA LEU A 63 4.38 21.63 -4.85
C LEU A 63 4.59 22.17 -6.27
N LEU A 64 5.81 22.53 -6.65
CA LEU A 64 6.14 22.93 -8.02
C LEU A 64 5.93 21.78 -8.99
N THR A 65 6.46 20.60 -8.65
CA THR A 65 6.29 19.41 -9.49
C THR A 65 4.84 18.98 -9.57
N TRP A 66 4.07 19.14 -8.48
CA TRP A 66 2.64 18.85 -8.44
C TRP A 66 1.86 19.71 -9.45
N LYS A 67 2.06 21.02 -9.43
CA LYS A 67 1.39 21.94 -10.37
C LYS A 67 1.73 21.58 -11.83
N TYR A 68 2.99 21.24 -12.09
CA TYR A 68 3.42 20.81 -13.41
C TYR A 68 2.83 19.46 -13.82
N LEU A 69 2.90 18.45 -12.94
CA LEU A 69 2.39 17.10 -13.21
C LEU A 69 0.90 17.11 -13.57
N VAL A 70 0.09 17.83 -12.76
CA VAL A 70 -1.36 17.89 -12.98
C VAL A 70 -1.68 18.55 -14.33
N LYS A 71 -1.07 19.71 -14.64
CA LYS A 71 -1.26 20.39 -15.94
C LYS A 71 -0.82 19.50 -17.10
N HIS A 72 0.37 18.91 -16.99
CA HIS A 72 0.94 18.07 -18.03
C HIS A 72 0.08 16.83 -18.31
N LYS A 73 -0.36 16.10 -17.27
CA LYS A 73 -1.25 14.93 -17.43
C LYS A 73 -2.63 15.31 -17.97
N LEU A 74 -3.15 16.50 -17.69
CA LEU A 74 -4.41 17.00 -18.25
C LEU A 74 -4.28 17.57 -19.68
N GLY A 75 -3.08 17.57 -20.25
CA GLY A 75 -2.85 18.12 -21.59
C GLY A 75 -3.01 19.64 -21.69
N LEU A 76 -2.93 20.35 -20.55
CA LEU A 76 -3.05 21.80 -20.50
C LEU A 76 -1.70 22.48 -20.78
N ALA A 77 -1.77 23.71 -21.32
CA ALA A 77 -0.57 24.48 -21.62
C ALA A 77 0.28 24.72 -20.34
N CYS A 78 1.58 24.41 -20.45
CA CYS A 78 2.54 24.58 -19.36
C CYS A 78 3.51 25.75 -19.62
N GLU A 79 3.15 26.70 -20.49
CA GLU A 79 4.05 27.77 -20.95
C GLU A 79 4.62 28.64 -19.83
N ASP A 80 3.83 28.83 -18.77
CA ASP A 80 4.22 29.65 -17.60
C ASP A 80 4.89 28.82 -16.47
N THR A 81 5.11 27.52 -16.67
CA THR A 81 5.68 26.66 -15.62
C THR A 81 7.02 26.09 -16.03
N VAL A 82 8.03 26.26 -15.16
CA VAL A 82 9.35 25.67 -15.37
C VAL A 82 9.24 24.15 -15.28
N VAL A 83 9.77 23.45 -16.29
CA VAL A 83 9.82 21.99 -16.27
C VAL A 83 10.69 21.54 -15.07
N PRO A 84 10.16 20.72 -14.16
CA PRO A 84 10.95 20.22 -13.05
C PRO A 84 12.13 19.37 -13.55
N LYS A 85 13.24 19.47 -12.82
CA LYS A 85 14.40 18.64 -13.13
C LYS A 85 14.06 17.16 -13.01
N ASP A 86 14.56 16.34 -13.91
CA ASP A 86 14.35 14.87 -13.95
C ASP A 86 12.85 14.47 -14.03
N TYR A 87 12.00 15.36 -14.60
CA TYR A 87 10.54 15.17 -14.63
C TYR A 87 10.09 13.84 -15.26
N ALA A 88 10.72 13.43 -16.36
CA ALA A 88 10.37 12.17 -17.02
C ALA A 88 10.56 10.95 -16.10
N ASP A 89 11.64 10.94 -15.32
CA ASP A 89 11.91 9.87 -14.35
C ASP A 89 10.95 9.95 -13.15
N ILE A 90 10.59 11.17 -12.74
CA ILE A 90 9.61 11.38 -11.65
C ILE A 90 8.24 10.87 -12.08
N GLN A 91 7.77 11.24 -13.28
CA GLN A 91 6.49 10.76 -13.81
C GLN A 91 6.48 9.25 -13.96
N LYS A 92 7.51 8.67 -14.56
CA LYS A 92 7.65 7.21 -14.68
C LYS A 92 7.61 6.50 -13.33
N THR A 93 8.27 7.07 -12.32
CA THR A 93 8.31 6.49 -10.97
C THR A 93 6.94 6.63 -10.29
N TYR A 94 6.26 7.76 -10.46
CA TYR A 94 4.90 7.99 -9.99
C TYR A 94 3.92 6.95 -10.56
N ASP A 95 3.91 6.79 -11.89
CA ASP A 95 3.05 5.83 -12.57
C ASP A 95 3.38 4.37 -12.16
N LEU A 96 4.65 4.07 -11.90
CA LEU A 96 5.07 2.77 -11.39
C LEU A 96 4.52 2.49 -9.97
N PHE A 97 4.50 3.49 -9.08
CA PHE A 97 3.89 3.35 -7.76
C PHE A 97 2.39 3.05 -7.86
N LEU A 98 1.65 3.76 -8.70
CA LEU A 98 0.23 3.52 -8.93
C LEU A 98 -0.02 2.12 -9.49
N LYS A 99 0.73 1.74 -10.51
CA LYS A 99 0.64 0.42 -11.16
C LYS A 99 0.92 -0.72 -10.16
N ASN A 100 1.96 -0.62 -9.37
CA ASN A 100 2.32 -1.64 -8.38
C ASN A 100 1.26 -1.77 -7.29
N SER A 101 0.63 -0.65 -6.92
CA SER A 101 -0.46 -0.61 -5.94
C SER A 101 -1.84 -0.95 -6.54
N ASN A 102 -1.91 -1.33 -7.81
CA ASN A 102 -3.17 -1.57 -8.53
C ASN A 102 -4.18 -0.42 -8.30
N SER A 103 -3.72 0.81 -8.48
CA SER A 103 -4.49 2.02 -8.28
C SER A 103 -4.45 2.90 -9.54
N LEU A 104 -5.50 3.67 -9.74
CA LEU A 104 -5.57 4.72 -10.76
C LEU A 104 -5.76 6.07 -10.07
N ASP A 105 -5.16 7.12 -10.59
CA ASP A 105 -5.42 8.46 -10.11
C ASP A 105 -6.66 9.09 -10.79
N LEU A 106 -7.10 10.25 -10.29
CA LEU A 106 -8.28 10.94 -10.81
C LEU A 106 -8.08 11.42 -12.26
N ILE A 107 -6.85 11.71 -12.66
CA ILE A 107 -6.55 12.17 -14.01
C ILE A 107 -6.61 11.00 -14.98
N ASP A 108 -6.04 9.83 -14.62
CA ASP A 108 -6.13 8.62 -15.44
C ASP A 108 -7.59 8.20 -15.68
N ILE A 109 -8.45 8.38 -14.66
CA ILE A 109 -9.88 8.12 -14.79
C ILE A 109 -10.52 9.09 -15.78
N TYR A 110 -10.21 10.38 -15.65
CA TYR A 110 -10.68 11.42 -16.54
C TYR A 110 -10.29 11.16 -17.99
N GLU A 111 -9.01 10.84 -18.26
CA GLU A 111 -8.51 10.52 -19.59
C GLU A 111 -9.20 9.29 -20.20
N LYS A 112 -9.37 8.22 -19.40
CA LYS A 112 -10.03 6.98 -19.87
C LYS A 112 -11.48 7.21 -20.28
N ILE A 113 -12.19 8.05 -19.55
CA ILE A 113 -13.57 8.40 -19.88
C ILE A 113 -13.62 9.29 -21.13
N SER A 114 -12.75 10.29 -21.21
CA SER A 114 -12.67 11.21 -22.35
C SER A 114 -12.34 10.48 -23.65
N THR A 115 -11.47 9.47 -23.59
CA THR A 115 -11.10 8.64 -24.75
C THR A 115 -12.19 7.64 -25.15
N ALA A 116 -13.06 7.23 -24.23
CA ALA A 116 -14.15 6.30 -24.52
C ALA A 116 -15.29 6.91 -25.36
N GLY A 117 -15.24 8.22 -25.69
CA GLY A 117 -16.10 8.87 -26.68
C GLY A 117 -17.58 8.97 -26.29
N SER A 118 -17.91 8.88 -25.01
CA SER A 118 -19.29 9.02 -24.54
C SER A 118 -19.71 10.50 -24.54
N SER A 119 -20.67 10.83 -25.36
CA SER A 119 -21.24 12.19 -25.45
C SER A 119 -21.92 12.68 -24.16
N GLU A 120 -22.16 11.79 -23.21
CA GLU A 120 -22.75 12.09 -21.91
C GLU A 120 -21.69 12.46 -20.85
N ALA A 121 -20.39 12.39 -21.16
CA ALA A 121 -19.30 12.49 -20.18
C ALA A 121 -18.76 13.93 -19.98
N HIS A 122 -19.47 14.96 -20.38
CA HIS A 122 -19.06 16.37 -20.16
C HIS A 122 -19.42 16.89 -18.77
N PHE A 123 -19.20 16.09 -17.72
CA PHE A 123 -19.51 16.53 -16.34
C PHE A 123 -18.44 17.46 -15.77
N LEU A 124 -17.18 17.35 -16.25
CA LEU A 124 -16.06 18.07 -15.69
C LEU A 124 -15.08 18.45 -16.80
N SER A 125 -14.66 19.71 -16.86
CA SER A 125 -13.59 20.11 -17.79
C SER A 125 -12.21 19.86 -17.19
N SER A 126 -11.16 19.85 -18.04
CA SER A 126 -9.76 19.72 -17.59
C SER A 126 -9.37 20.83 -16.62
N GLU A 127 -9.88 22.05 -16.83
CA GLU A 127 -9.63 23.20 -15.97
C GLU A 127 -10.32 23.03 -14.62
N GLN A 128 -11.56 22.54 -14.60
CA GLN A 128 -12.28 22.29 -13.35
C GLN A 128 -11.60 21.19 -12.52
N LEU A 129 -11.10 20.12 -13.18
CA LEU A 129 -10.34 19.10 -12.49
C LEU A 129 -8.98 19.63 -12.01
N LEU A 130 -8.33 20.50 -12.79
CA LEU A 130 -7.11 21.19 -12.34
C LEU A 130 -7.38 22.01 -11.08
N ASP A 131 -8.44 22.85 -11.09
CA ASP A 131 -8.82 23.68 -9.95
C ASP A 131 -9.15 22.81 -8.72
N PHE A 132 -9.86 21.71 -8.91
CA PHE A 132 -10.14 20.76 -7.83
C PHE A 132 -8.85 20.17 -7.23
N LEU A 133 -7.92 19.70 -8.06
CA LEU A 133 -6.69 19.03 -7.61
C LEU A 133 -5.67 19.99 -7.01
N THR A 134 -5.55 21.19 -7.57
CA THR A 134 -4.60 22.17 -7.08
C THR A 134 -5.14 22.95 -5.90
N ASN A 135 -6.47 23.07 -5.81
CA ASN A 135 -7.19 23.85 -4.83
C ASN A 135 -6.35 25.11 -4.47
N ASP A 136 -5.99 25.87 -5.50
CA ASP A 136 -5.48 27.21 -5.29
C ASP A 136 -6.67 28.00 -4.72
N VAL A 137 -6.86 27.85 -3.40
CA VAL A 137 -7.65 28.79 -2.67
C VAL A 137 -7.03 30.12 -2.98
N CYS A 138 -7.68 30.92 -3.85
CA CYS A 138 -7.50 32.33 -3.81
C CYS A 138 -7.45 32.70 -2.33
N LEU A 139 -6.30 33.11 -1.87
CA LEU A 139 -6.21 33.88 -0.65
C LEU A 139 -7.10 35.10 -0.91
N SER A 140 -8.40 34.95 -0.68
CA SER A 140 -9.28 36.09 -0.50
C SER A 140 -8.71 36.78 0.72
N GLU A 141 -7.87 37.74 0.45
CA GLU A 141 -7.46 38.78 1.38
C GLU A 141 -8.74 39.30 2.01
N GLY A 142 -8.93 39.06 3.28
CA GLY A 142 -9.99 39.68 4.02
C GLY A 142 -10.73 38.73 4.96
N THR A 143 -10.11 38.41 6.05
CA THR A 143 -10.59 38.64 7.42
C THR A 143 -9.55 38.14 8.40
N ASP A 144 -8.66 39.02 8.80
CA ASP A 144 -7.90 38.92 10.03
C ASP A 144 -8.90 38.83 11.21
N PHE A 145 -9.07 37.61 11.70
CA PHE A 145 -9.43 37.43 13.10
C PHE A 145 -8.25 36.72 13.77
N PRO A 146 -7.50 37.44 14.64
CA PRO A 146 -6.54 36.79 15.48
C PRO A 146 -7.31 35.93 16.48
N ILE A 147 -7.44 34.64 16.19
CA ILE A 147 -7.85 33.69 17.20
C ILE A 147 -6.69 33.58 18.17
N VAL A 148 -6.74 34.40 19.22
CA VAL A 148 -5.95 34.20 20.43
C VAL A 148 -6.42 32.89 21.03
N SER A 149 -5.86 31.80 20.59
CA SER A 149 -6.04 30.51 21.22
C SER A 149 -5.19 30.47 22.48
N THR A 150 -5.85 30.63 23.62
CA THR A 150 -5.34 30.17 24.91
C THR A 150 -4.92 28.70 24.76
N PRO A 151 -3.73 28.30 25.19
CA PRO A 151 -3.26 26.93 25.03
C PRO A 151 -4.01 26.00 25.97
N CYS A 152 -5.16 25.51 25.54
CA CYS A 152 -5.81 24.33 26.10
C CYS A 152 -5.14 23.11 25.47
N LYS A 153 -4.14 22.56 26.13
CA LYS A 153 -3.35 21.41 25.68
C LYS A 153 -4.18 20.15 25.32
N ASN A 154 -5.43 20.07 25.75
CA ASN A 154 -6.25 18.86 25.59
C ASN A 154 -7.15 18.83 24.34
N ASN A 155 -7.33 19.94 23.60
CA ASN A 155 -8.24 19.96 22.44
C ASN A 155 -7.53 19.84 21.09
N LEU A 156 -6.25 20.15 21.00
CA LEU A 156 -5.49 20.03 19.74
C LEU A 156 -5.22 18.58 19.36
N ASP A 157 -5.04 17.70 20.34
CA ASP A 157 -4.81 16.27 20.10
C ASP A 157 -6.05 15.57 19.55
N THR A 158 -7.26 15.93 20.03
CA THR A 158 -8.51 15.31 19.60
C THR A 158 -8.88 15.63 18.16
N VAL A 159 -8.56 16.84 17.66
CA VAL A 159 -8.88 17.28 16.29
C VAL A 159 -8.06 16.50 15.24
N LYS A 160 -6.83 16.12 15.56
CA LYS A 160 -5.97 15.32 14.65
C LYS A 160 -6.21 13.82 14.77
N VAL A 161 -6.73 13.35 15.89
CA VAL A 161 -6.93 11.93 16.20
C VAL A 161 -7.98 11.28 15.30
N LYS A 162 -9.16 11.88 15.16
CA LYS A 162 -10.27 11.33 14.34
C LYS A 162 -9.90 11.16 12.86
N PRO A 163 -9.31 12.16 12.17
CA PRO A 163 -8.87 11.99 10.79
C PRO A 163 -7.82 10.89 10.63
N THR A 164 -6.89 10.78 11.57
CA THR A 164 -5.87 9.73 11.55
C THR A 164 -6.49 8.34 11.73
N LEU A 165 -7.42 8.19 12.68
CA LEU A 165 -8.17 6.95 12.87
C LEU A 165 -8.99 6.60 11.63
N LYS A 166 -9.74 7.56 11.06
CA LYS A 166 -10.48 7.35 9.82
C LYS A 166 -9.59 6.83 8.71
N ARG A 167 -8.40 7.41 8.55
CA ARG A 167 -7.40 6.96 7.56
C ARG A 167 -6.95 5.53 7.82
N ILE A 168 -6.73 5.14 9.08
CA ILE A 168 -6.35 3.76 9.45
C ILE A 168 -7.48 2.78 9.13
N PHE A 169 -8.73 3.08 9.49
CA PHE A 169 -9.88 2.24 9.15
C PHE A 169 -10.00 2.06 7.63
N LEU A 170 -9.95 3.15 6.88
CA LEU A 170 -10.04 3.12 5.42
C LEU A 170 -8.85 2.37 4.79
N ALA A 171 -7.65 2.46 5.36
CA ALA A 171 -6.50 1.70 4.89
C ALA A 171 -6.69 0.18 5.10
N TYR A 172 -7.26 -0.27 6.22
CA TYR A 172 -7.64 -1.66 6.41
C TYR A 172 -8.68 -2.11 5.37
N LEU A 173 -9.75 -1.33 5.19
CA LEU A 173 -10.78 -1.65 4.21
C LEU A 173 -10.23 -1.66 2.78
N ASN A 174 -9.33 -0.73 2.46
CA ASN A 174 -8.66 -0.67 1.17
C ASN A 174 -7.81 -1.92 0.92
N LEU A 175 -7.01 -2.36 1.90
CA LEU A 175 -6.19 -3.56 1.79
C LEU A 175 -7.03 -4.84 1.59
N LEU A 176 -8.21 -4.92 2.21
CA LEU A 176 -9.15 -6.02 2.01
C LEU A 176 -9.72 -6.05 0.59
N VAL A 177 -10.00 -4.89 0.03
CA VAL A 177 -10.50 -4.76 -1.35
C VAL A 177 -9.38 -4.98 -2.35
N ASN A 178 -8.24 -4.32 -2.14
CA ASN A 178 -7.08 -4.33 -3.04
C ASN A 178 -5.81 -4.77 -2.29
N ALA A 179 -5.56 -6.06 -2.27
CA ALA A 179 -4.40 -6.67 -1.61
C ALA A 179 -3.03 -6.26 -2.22
N LYS A 180 -3.03 -5.53 -3.33
CA LYS A 180 -1.81 -4.99 -3.95
C LYS A 180 -1.51 -3.56 -3.51
N ASN A 181 -2.39 -2.93 -2.74
CA ASN A 181 -2.19 -1.54 -2.33
C ASN A 181 -1.10 -1.42 -1.26
N ASP A 182 0.12 -1.17 -1.70
CA ASP A 182 1.30 -1.03 -0.84
C ASP A 182 1.21 0.22 0.06
N PHE A 183 0.47 1.27 -0.34
CA PHE A 183 0.24 2.45 0.50
C PHE A 183 -0.70 2.14 1.67
N ALA A 184 -1.79 1.44 1.40
CA ALA A 184 -2.69 0.99 2.45
C ALA A 184 -1.99 0.02 3.41
N LEU A 185 -1.20 -0.92 2.87
CA LEU A 185 -0.38 -1.81 3.68
C LEU A 185 0.56 -1.05 4.60
N ALA A 186 1.31 -0.07 4.08
CA ALA A 186 2.27 0.70 4.85
C ALA A 186 1.62 1.41 6.04
N GLN A 187 0.40 1.92 5.87
CA GLN A 187 -0.35 2.59 6.94
C GLN A 187 -0.79 1.64 8.07
N VAL A 188 -1.08 0.37 7.77
CA VAL A 188 -1.64 -0.57 8.75
C VAL A 188 -0.68 -1.65 9.21
N LEU A 189 0.48 -1.82 8.59
CA LEU A 189 1.42 -2.89 8.87
C LEU A 189 1.79 -2.96 10.36
N ASN A 190 2.10 -1.83 10.98
CA ASN A 190 2.45 -1.71 12.40
C ASN A 190 1.34 -1.09 13.26
N CYS A 191 0.12 -0.99 12.77
CA CYS A 191 -0.99 -0.35 13.46
C CYS A 191 -2.10 -1.37 13.78
N PRO A 192 -2.32 -1.77 15.08
CA PRO A 192 -1.59 -1.37 16.27
C PRO A 192 -0.15 -1.88 16.28
N GLU A 193 0.65 -1.42 17.23
CA GLU A 193 2.07 -1.74 17.29
C GLU A 193 2.34 -3.25 17.34
N ARG A 194 3.11 -3.74 16.36
CA ARG A 194 3.49 -5.16 16.19
C ARG A 194 4.99 -5.38 16.11
N GLY A 195 5.79 -4.30 16.33
CA GLY A 195 7.23 -4.33 16.10
C GLY A 195 7.63 -4.39 14.61
N LEU A 196 6.73 -3.98 13.71
CA LEU A 196 6.95 -3.95 12.26
C LEU A 196 7.30 -2.53 11.81
N GLY A 197 8.44 -2.03 12.25
CA GLY A 197 8.92 -0.70 11.92
C GLY A 197 9.54 -0.61 10.52
N ARG A 198 10.31 0.47 10.30
CA ARG A 198 10.98 0.80 9.04
C ARG A 198 11.86 -0.34 8.50
N GLU A 199 12.57 -1.07 9.40
CA GLU A 199 13.41 -2.19 8.99
C GLU A 199 12.58 -3.33 8.40
N ALA A 200 11.49 -3.72 9.05
CA ALA A 200 10.58 -4.75 8.56
C ALA A 200 9.99 -4.39 7.20
N PHE A 201 9.55 -3.15 7.03
CA PHE A 201 9.02 -2.68 5.75
C PHE A 201 10.09 -2.66 4.65
N THR A 202 11.33 -2.30 4.99
CA THR A 202 12.46 -2.32 4.04
C THR A 202 12.77 -3.74 3.56
N ASP A 203 12.81 -4.71 4.47
CA ASP A 203 13.07 -6.11 4.13
C ASP A 203 11.93 -6.71 3.28
N LEU A 204 10.68 -6.37 3.61
CA LEU A 204 9.51 -6.75 2.81
C LEU A 204 9.58 -6.14 1.41
N LYS A 205 9.86 -4.83 1.29
CA LYS A 205 9.99 -4.12 0.02
C LYS A 205 11.12 -4.70 -0.85
N HIS A 206 12.24 -5.02 -0.24
CA HIS A 206 13.36 -5.66 -0.94
C HIS A 206 12.98 -7.06 -1.45
N THR A 207 12.36 -7.87 -0.60
CA THR A 207 11.89 -9.21 -0.97
C THR A 207 10.79 -9.16 -2.04
N SER A 208 9.89 -8.18 -1.97
CA SER A 208 8.85 -7.92 -2.96
C SER A 208 9.44 -7.65 -4.36
N ARG A 209 10.46 -6.79 -4.43
CA ARG A 209 11.18 -6.51 -5.68
C ARG A 209 11.89 -7.74 -6.23
N LEU A 210 12.55 -8.53 -5.38
CA LEU A 210 13.25 -9.75 -5.79
C LEU A 210 12.30 -10.83 -6.32
N LYS A 211 11.13 -10.98 -5.71
CA LYS A 211 10.13 -11.99 -6.08
C LYS A 211 9.11 -11.50 -7.11
N ASN A 212 9.15 -10.22 -7.48
CA ASN A 212 8.16 -9.56 -8.33
C ASN A 212 6.71 -9.79 -7.86
N MET A 213 6.49 -9.58 -6.56
CA MET A 213 5.20 -9.78 -5.89
C MET A 213 4.85 -8.53 -5.08
N SER A 214 3.55 -8.28 -4.80
CA SER A 214 3.17 -7.22 -3.88
C SER A 214 3.69 -7.48 -2.46
N ILE A 215 3.92 -6.42 -1.69
CA ILE A 215 4.49 -6.52 -0.33
C ILE A 215 3.60 -7.39 0.56
N PHE A 216 2.25 -7.25 0.47
CA PHE A 216 1.32 -8.07 1.23
C PHE A 216 1.41 -9.57 0.85
N LEU A 217 1.52 -9.87 -0.43
CA LEU A 217 1.63 -11.25 -0.90
C LEU A 217 2.95 -11.90 -0.43
N VAL A 218 4.03 -11.12 -0.37
CA VAL A 218 5.31 -11.58 0.22
C VAL A 218 5.14 -11.93 1.69
N ALA A 219 4.53 -11.04 2.47
CA ALA A 219 4.29 -11.28 3.89
C ALA A 219 3.42 -12.52 4.13
N THR A 220 2.32 -12.64 3.39
CA THR A 220 1.39 -13.78 3.48
C THR A 220 2.07 -15.08 3.04
N SER A 221 2.76 -15.08 1.90
CA SER A 221 3.49 -16.26 1.40
C SER A 221 4.55 -16.72 2.39
N PHE A 222 5.30 -15.79 2.99
CA PHE A 222 6.31 -16.12 3.99
C PHE A 222 5.69 -16.80 5.22
N ILE A 223 4.61 -16.24 5.78
CA ILE A 223 3.92 -16.83 6.95
C ILE A 223 3.35 -18.21 6.60
N ARG A 224 2.65 -18.34 5.46
CA ARG A 224 2.09 -19.64 5.02
C ARG A 224 3.16 -20.69 4.81
N THR A 225 4.31 -20.31 4.28
CA THR A 225 5.43 -21.25 4.09
C THR A 225 5.97 -21.77 5.42
N ILE A 226 5.99 -20.91 6.46
CA ILE A 226 6.40 -21.32 7.81
C ILE A 226 5.35 -22.20 8.47
N GLU A 227 4.06 -21.87 8.34
CA GLU A 227 2.94 -22.63 8.91
C GLU A 227 2.80 -24.02 8.30
N LEU A 228 2.99 -24.14 6.99
CA LEU A 228 2.94 -25.44 6.29
C LEU A 228 4.08 -26.36 6.75
N GLY A 229 5.20 -25.79 7.15
CA GLY A 229 6.38 -26.56 7.57
C GLY A 229 6.93 -27.43 6.45
N GLY A 230 7.92 -28.24 6.80
CA GLY A 230 8.51 -29.20 5.87
C GLY A 230 9.92 -28.83 5.44
N LYS A 231 10.79 -29.83 5.32
CA LYS A 231 12.24 -29.65 5.07
C LYS A 231 12.55 -29.04 3.69
N GLY A 232 11.61 -29.02 2.75
CA GLY A 232 11.82 -28.52 1.39
C GLY A 232 11.27 -27.11 1.10
N TYR A 233 10.38 -26.59 1.94
CA TYR A 233 9.68 -25.33 1.69
C TYR A 233 9.94 -24.25 2.74
N ALA A 234 10.52 -24.61 3.88
CA ALA A 234 10.81 -23.64 4.93
C ALA A 234 11.80 -22.57 4.42
N PRO A 235 11.53 -21.27 4.68
CA PRO A 235 12.46 -20.22 4.34
C PRO A 235 13.83 -20.48 4.99
N SER A 236 14.91 -20.09 4.31
CA SER A 236 16.28 -20.21 4.83
C SER A 236 16.39 -19.59 6.22
N GLU A 237 17.25 -20.13 7.06
CA GLU A 237 17.57 -19.52 8.36
C GLU A 237 18.13 -18.11 8.22
N SER A 238 18.76 -17.82 7.09
CA SER A 238 19.28 -16.49 6.74
C SER A 238 18.26 -15.54 6.11
N ASP A 239 16.98 -15.95 5.96
CA ASP A 239 15.95 -15.08 5.39
C ASP A 239 15.73 -13.84 6.29
N PRO A 240 15.89 -12.62 5.75
CA PRO A 240 15.77 -11.39 6.54
C PRO A 240 14.40 -11.22 7.21
N LEU A 241 13.34 -11.85 6.68
CA LEU A 241 11.99 -11.76 7.23
C LEU A 241 11.81 -12.56 8.53
N ARG A 242 12.73 -13.51 8.85
CA ARG A 242 12.61 -14.34 10.06
C ARG A 242 12.64 -13.53 11.35
N LYS A 243 13.42 -12.46 11.41
CA LYS A 243 13.46 -11.57 12.59
C LYS A 243 12.13 -10.85 12.84
N HIS A 244 11.27 -10.73 11.82
CA HIS A 244 9.98 -10.10 11.88
C HIS A 244 8.81 -11.08 11.99
N LEU A 245 9.07 -12.38 12.11
CA LEU A 245 8.09 -13.46 12.07
C LEU A 245 6.89 -13.21 12.98
N LYS A 246 7.13 -12.86 14.25
CA LYS A 246 6.05 -12.65 15.23
C LYS A 246 5.09 -11.53 14.81
N GLY A 247 5.63 -10.39 14.40
CA GLY A 247 4.83 -9.25 13.95
C GLY A 247 4.07 -9.55 12.66
N LEU A 248 4.74 -10.18 11.68
CA LEU A 248 4.14 -10.57 10.41
C LEU A 248 3.02 -11.58 10.59
N SER A 249 3.20 -12.58 11.47
CA SER A 249 2.17 -13.57 11.80
C SER A 249 0.93 -12.88 12.39
N LEU A 250 1.11 -11.98 13.37
CA LEU A 250 0.01 -11.22 13.96
C LEU A 250 -0.73 -10.37 12.93
N PHE A 251 -0.01 -9.77 11.99
CA PHE A 251 -0.60 -8.96 10.94
C PHE A 251 -1.39 -9.82 9.93
N VAL A 252 -0.77 -10.87 9.41
CA VAL A 252 -1.40 -11.75 8.40
C VAL A 252 -2.63 -12.42 8.97
N HIS A 253 -2.57 -13.01 10.17
CA HIS A 253 -3.73 -13.62 10.80
C HIS A 253 -4.86 -12.63 11.09
N PHE A 254 -4.53 -11.37 11.40
CA PHE A 254 -5.57 -10.36 11.57
C PHE A 254 -6.29 -10.05 10.25
N ILE A 255 -5.54 -9.91 9.15
CA ILE A 255 -6.15 -9.73 7.81
C ILE A 255 -6.95 -10.95 7.39
N ASP A 256 -6.47 -12.18 7.69
CA ASP A 256 -7.23 -13.40 7.43
C ASP A 256 -8.57 -13.40 8.17
N ARG A 257 -8.57 -13.03 9.44
CA ARG A 257 -9.81 -12.91 10.23
C ARG A 257 -10.80 -11.90 9.62
N LEU A 258 -10.31 -10.77 9.11
CA LEU A 258 -11.16 -9.83 8.39
C LEU A 258 -11.69 -10.42 7.08
N ASN A 259 -10.90 -11.22 6.36
CA ASN A 259 -11.32 -11.92 5.15
C ASN A 259 -12.35 -13.03 5.43
N GLU A 260 -12.27 -13.70 6.58
CA GLU A 260 -13.26 -14.69 7.01
C GLU A 260 -14.65 -14.07 7.14
N ILE A 261 -14.76 -12.83 7.63
CA ILE A 261 -16.04 -12.11 7.71
C ILE A 261 -16.72 -12.02 6.33
N PHE A 262 -15.96 -11.80 5.26
CA PHE A 262 -16.51 -11.83 3.89
C PHE A 262 -17.02 -13.20 3.46
N GLY A 263 -16.37 -14.27 3.91
CA GLY A 263 -16.75 -15.64 3.57
C GLY A 263 -18.00 -16.12 4.32
N GLU A 264 -18.16 -15.68 5.56
CA GLU A 264 -19.21 -16.14 6.47
C GLU A 264 -20.46 -15.27 6.41
N THR A 265 -20.32 -13.96 6.17
CA THR A 265 -21.41 -13.01 6.26
C THR A 265 -21.91 -12.60 4.88
N HIS A 266 -23.13 -13.03 4.52
CA HIS A 266 -23.74 -12.77 3.21
C HIS A 266 -24.34 -11.36 3.11
N ASP A 267 -24.85 -10.83 4.23
CA ASP A 267 -25.43 -9.49 4.28
C ASP A 267 -24.35 -8.41 4.37
N PRO A 268 -24.24 -7.48 3.39
CA PRO A 268 -23.24 -6.43 3.39
C PRO A 268 -23.31 -5.48 4.60
N ARG A 269 -24.50 -5.29 5.20
CA ARG A 269 -24.68 -4.43 6.38
C ARG A 269 -24.01 -5.05 7.58
N THR A 270 -24.35 -6.31 7.84
CA THR A 270 -23.77 -7.08 8.95
C THR A 270 -22.26 -7.28 8.75
N ALA A 271 -21.83 -7.56 7.52
CA ALA A 271 -20.42 -7.67 7.19
C ALA A 271 -19.65 -6.36 7.46
N GLY A 272 -20.18 -5.22 7.04
CA GLY A 272 -19.59 -3.90 7.29
C GLY A 272 -19.45 -3.59 8.78
N GLU A 273 -20.52 -3.81 9.54
CA GLU A 273 -20.52 -3.62 11.00
C GLU A 273 -19.51 -4.52 11.71
N LEU A 274 -19.44 -5.81 11.35
CA LEU A 274 -18.48 -6.76 11.90
C LEU A 274 -17.03 -6.39 11.56
N LEU A 275 -16.74 -5.96 10.33
CA LEU A 275 -15.42 -5.50 9.93
C LEU A 275 -14.98 -4.29 10.75
N LEU A 276 -15.82 -3.25 10.82
CA LEU A 276 -15.52 -2.03 11.57
C LEU A 276 -15.36 -2.30 13.07
N SER A 277 -16.24 -3.12 13.63
CA SER A 277 -16.15 -3.53 15.04
C SER A 277 -14.86 -4.32 15.31
N THR A 278 -14.49 -5.25 14.44
CA THR A 278 -13.28 -6.06 14.57
C THR A 278 -12.02 -5.20 14.49
N ILE A 279 -11.97 -4.26 13.53
CA ILE A 279 -10.84 -3.31 13.41
C ILE A 279 -10.79 -2.42 14.66
N LYS A 280 -11.93 -1.85 15.08
CA LYS A 280 -12.01 -1.04 16.31
C LYS A 280 -11.44 -1.80 17.51
N MET A 281 -11.97 -2.98 17.79
CA MET A 281 -11.54 -3.79 18.94
C MET A 281 -10.05 -4.14 18.88
N HIS A 282 -9.51 -4.31 17.69
CA HIS A 282 -8.09 -4.55 17.52
C HIS A 282 -7.23 -3.32 17.84
N LEU A 283 -7.68 -2.13 17.42
CA LEU A 283 -6.98 -0.86 17.65
C LEU A 283 -7.00 -0.45 19.14
N ILE A 284 -8.14 -0.65 19.83
CA ILE A 284 -8.30 -0.22 21.24
C ILE A 284 -7.94 -1.30 22.25
N LYS A 285 -7.43 -2.44 21.80
CA LYS A 285 -7.08 -3.57 22.69
C LYS A 285 -6.14 -3.11 23.81
N GLY A 286 -6.55 -3.37 25.05
CA GLY A 286 -5.79 -2.99 26.25
C GLY A 286 -6.00 -1.56 26.74
N ARG A 287 -6.92 -0.80 26.12
CA ARG A 287 -7.31 0.55 26.55
C ARG A 287 -8.62 0.50 27.35
N GLY A 288 -8.73 1.36 28.36
CA GLY A 288 -9.95 1.46 29.19
C GLY A 288 -11.08 2.21 28.48
N SER A 289 -12.32 2.05 29.03
CA SER A 289 -13.49 2.78 28.56
C SER A 289 -13.42 4.22 29.01
N GLY A 290 -12.95 5.17 28.59
CA GLY A 290 -12.71 6.56 29.00
C GLY A 290 -11.41 7.10 28.44
N ASP A 291 -10.69 6.26 27.68
CA ASP A 291 -9.55 6.70 26.89
C ASP A 291 -10.07 7.49 25.67
N PRO A 292 -9.67 8.75 25.47
CA PRO A 292 -10.09 9.57 24.33
C PRO A 292 -9.88 8.91 22.96
N LEU A 293 -8.86 8.04 22.84
CA LEU A 293 -8.63 7.26 21.62
C LEU A 293 -9.69 6.17 21.41
N SER A 294 -10.19 5.57 22.49
CA SER A 294 -11.27 4.57 22.41
C SER A 294 -12.59 5.21 22.00
N GLU A 295 -12.89 6.40 22.53
CA GLU A 295 -14.07 7.18 22.17
C GLU A 295 -13.99 7.61 20.70
N ALA A 296 -12.88 8.21 20.28
CA ALA A 296 -12.67 8.62 18.89
C ALA A 296 -12.75 7.45 17.90
N ALA A 297 -12.18 6.27 18.25
CA ALA A 297 -12.28 5.08 17.41
C ALA A 297 -13.73 4.57 17.29
N THR A 298 -14.51 4.70 18.37
CA THR A 298 -15.92 4.31 18.38
C THR A 298 -16.75 5.24 17.50
N GLU A 299 -16.55 6.54 17.61
CA GLU A 299 -17.24 7.53 16.78
C GLU A 299 -16.90 7.32 15.28
N VAL A 300 -15.62 7.17 14.94
CA VAL A 300 -15.20 6.93 13.55
C VAL A 300 -15.80 5.63 13.01
N ALA A 301 -15.83 4.55 13.80
CA ALA A 301 -16.44 3.31 13.38
C ALA A 301 -17.95 3.45 13.14
N GLN A 302 -18.64 4.22 13.99
CA GLN A 302 -20.08 4.51 13.83
C GLN A 302 -20.34 5.36 12.58
N ASP A 303 -19.55 6.40 12.33
CA ASP A 303 -19.68 7.25 11.14
C ASP A 303 -19.51 6.43 9.85
N LEU A 304 -18.51 5.57 9.80
CA LEU A 304 -18.27 4.69 8.67
C LEU A 304 -19.37 3.65 8.49
N ASP A 305 -19.91 3.09 9.57
CA ASP A 305 -21.03 2.15 9.53
C ASP A 305 -22.30 2.80 8.99
N LEU A 306 -22.62 3.99 9.47
CA LEU A 306 -23.75 4.77 8.95
C LEU A 306 -23.59 5.06 7.46
N ARG A 307 -22.36 5.38 7.02
CA ARG A 307 -22.07 5.62 5.61
C ARG A 307 -22.23 4.36 4.76
N ILE A 308 -21.74 3.22 5.23
CA ILE A 308 -21.94 1.92 4.56
C ILE A 308 -23.43 1.60 4.44
N LYS A 309 -24.20 1.75 5.50
CA LYS A 309 -25.66 1.54 5.49
C LYS A 309 -26.38 2.45 4.50
N TYR A 310 -25.98 3.71 4.44
CA TYR A 310 -26.52 4.67 3.46
C TYR A 310 -26.22 4.23 2.02
N LEU A 311 -24.97 3.84 1.71
CA LEU A 311 -24.58 3.37 0.38
C LEU A 311 -25.35 2.12 -0.07
N ILE A 312 -25.64 1.20 0.86
CA ILE A 312 -26.45 0.02 0.58
C ILE A 312 -27.89 0.40 0.22
N ASN A 313 -28.47 1.36 0.95
CA ASN A 313 -29.83 1.84 0.68
C ASN A 313 -29.94 2.47 -0.71
N LEU A 314 -29.00 3.33 -1.11
CA LEU A 314 -28.95 3.91 -2.45
C LEU A 314 -28.94 2.85 -3.56
N VAL A 315 -28.19 1.76 -3.38
CA VAL A 315 -28.14 0.65 -4.36
C VAL A 315 -29.47 -0.10 -4.44
N SER A 316 -30.20 -0.15 -3.33
CA SER A 316 -31.50 -0.86 -3.29
C SER A 316 -32.58 -0.02 -4.02
N GLU A 317 -32.52 1.29 -3.94
CA GLU A 317 -33.42 2.20 -4.65
C GLU A 317 -33.19 2.16 -6.18
N ASP A 318 -31.93 2.17 -6.62
CA ASP A 318 -31.58 2.04 -8.05
C ASP A 318 -32.08 0.74 -8.69
N LYS A 319 -32.10 -0.37 -7.92
CA LYS A 319 -32.63 -1.66 -8.39
C LYS A 319 -34.14 -1.70 -8.49
N SER A 320 -34.87 -0.86 -7.75
CA SER A 320 -36.32 -0.81 -7.77
C SER A 320 -36.89 -0.02 -8.95
N SER A 321 -36.09 0.86 -9.57
CA SER A 321 -36.50 1.68 -10.72
C SER A 321 -36.14 1.09 -12.10
N GLY A 322 -35.42 -0.04 -12.14
CA GLY A 322 -34.93 -0.64 -13.39
C GLY A 322 -35.73 -1.88 -13.79
N THR A 323 -36.39 -1.80 -14.95
CA THR A 323 -37.03 -2.87 -15.72
C THR A 323 -36.19 -4.17 -15.77
N THR A 324 -36.89 -5.31 -15.73
CA THR A 324 -36.42 -6.68 -15.90
C THR A 324 -35.56 -6.86 -17.16
N GLY A 325 -34.30 -6.49 -17.09
CA GLY A 325 -33.31 -6.76 -18.13
C GLY A 325 -32.56 -8.06 -17.83
N ILE A 326 -32.79 -9.09 -18.62
CA ILE A 326 -32.01 -10.32 -18.66
C ILE A 326 -30.59 -9.89 -19.08
N SER A 327 -29.67 -9.88 -18.13
CA SER A 327 -28.27 -9.57 -18.39
C SER A 327 -27.62 -10.72 -19.19
N PRO A 328 -27.01 -10.49 -20.37
CA PRO A 328 -26.34 -11.52 -21.12
C PRO A 328 -25.15 -12.07 -20.30
N VAL A 329 -25.09 -13.39 -20.18
CA VAL A 329 -24.03 -14.13 -19.51
C VAL A 329 -22.70 -13.84 -20.23
N ARG A 330 -21.82 -13.03 -19.66
CA ARG A 330 -20.46 -12.89 -20.15
C ARG A 330 -19.55 -13.94 -19.53
N PRO A 331 -18.62 -14.54 -20.31
CA PRO A 331 -17.65 -15.48 -19.76
C PRO A 331 -16.73 -14.73 -18.79
N LYS A 332 -16.71 -15.20 -17.54
CA LYS A 332 -15.92 -14.62 -16.45
C LYS A 332 -14.50 -15.16 -16.54
N ILE A 333 -13.52 -14.27 -16.69
CA ILE A 333 -12.13 -14.57 -16.39
C ILE A 333 -12.07 -14.83 -14.87
N ARG A 334 -11.76 -16.07 -14.51
CA ARG A 334 -11.77 -16.52 -13.11
C ARG A 334 -10.48 -16.11 -12.41
N ALA A 335 -10.47 -14.98 -11.74
CA ALA A 335 -9.55 -14.79 -10.64
C ALA A 335 -10.12 -15.53 -9.42
N ILE A 336 -9.61 -16.71 -9.15
CA ILE A 336 -10.01 -17.50 -7.97
C ILE A 336 -9.32 -16.89 -6.76
N ASN A 337 -9.94 -15.88 -6.16
CA ASN A 337 -9.64 -15.50 -4.80
C ASN A 337 -10.65 -16.18 -3.87
N ARG A 338 -10.18 -16.98 -2.94
CA ARG A 338 -10.99 -17.79 -2.01
C ARG A 338 -12.03 -17.01 -1.19
N GLY A 339 -11.96 -15.67 -1.10
CA GLY A 339 -12.94 -14.80 -0.43
C GLY A 339 -14.09 -14.29 -1.31
N THR A 340 -14.23 -14.74 -2.56
CA THR A 340 -15.29 -14.31 -3.47
C THR A 340 -16.31 -15.40 -3.79
N ALA A 341 -16.69 -16.20 -2.80
CA ALA A 341 -17.98 -16.84 -2.84
C ALA A 341 -19.06 -15.75 -3.03
N SER A 342 -20.16 -16.07 -3.67
CA SER A 342 -21.19 -15.10 -4.12
C SER A 342 -21.65 -14.08 -3.06
N GLY A 343 -21.52 -14.38 -1.77
CA GLY A 343 -21.89 -13.50 -0.66
C GLY A 343 -20.96 -12.31 -0.44
N GLY A 344 -19.66 -12.47 -0.55
CA GLY A 344 -18.70 -11.39 -0.30
C GLY A 344 -18.58 -10.32 -1.40
N ARG A 345 -19.12 -10.59 -2.60
CA ARG A 345 -19.03 -9.68 -3.74
C ARG A 345 -19.78 -8.36 -3.51
N GLU A 346 -20.95 -8.41 -2.93
CA GLU A 346 -21.74 -7.19 -2.66
C GLU A 346 -21.10 -6.34 -1.55
N THR A 347 -20.52 -6.98 -0.55
CA THR A 347 -19.74 -6.30 0.49
C THR A 347 -18.52 -5.58 -0.12
N ILE A 348 -17.76 -6.24 -0.99
CA ILE A 348 -16.61 -5.63 -1.69
C ILE A 348 -17.05 -4.44 -2.55
N LYS A 349 -18.16 -4.55 -3.27
CA LYS A 349 -18.69 -3.44 -4.06
C LYS A 349 -19.09 -2.25 -3.19
N THR A 350 -19.69 -2.51 -2.05
CA THR A 350 -20.07 -1.46 -1.08
C THR A 350 -18.84 -0.78 -0.51
N LEU A 351 -17.80 -1.55 -0.12
CA LEU A 351 -16.55 -1.00 0.36
C LEU A 351 -15.81 -0.21 -0.74
N LEU A 352 -15.82 -0.68 -1.99
CA LEU A 352 -15.27 0.11 -3.11
C LEU A 352 -15.98 1.45 -3.25
N LYS A 353 -17.31 1.49 -3.16
CA LYS A 353 -18.07 2.76 -3.21
C LYS A 353 -17.68 3.70 -2.06
N LEU A 354 -17.48 3.17 -0.85
CA LEU A 354 -17.02 3.97 0.28
C LEU A 354 -15.64 4.57 0.02
N LEU A 355 -14.71 3.76 -0.51
CA LEU A 355 -13.36 4.21 -0.87
C LEU A 355 -13.37 5.20 -2.03
N ASP A 356 -14.26 5.04 -2.98
CA ASP A 356 -14.46 5.95 -4.11
C ASP A 356 -14.98 7.32 -3.66
N GLU A 357 -15.90 7.36 -2.69
CA GLU A 357 -16.35 8.61 -2.07
C GLU A 357 -15.21 9.31 -1.33
N GLU A 358 -14.37 8.55 -0.63
CA GLU A 358 -13.22 9.12 0.04
C GLU A 358 -12.18 9.66 -0.96
N ALA A 359 -12.00 8.99 -2.10
CA ALA A 359 -11.12 9.45 -3.17
C ALA A 359 -11.62 10.73 -3.86
N ALA A 360 -12.94 10.97 -3.85
CA ALA A 360 -13.56 12.19 -4.39
C ALA A 360 -13.43 13.39 -3.45
N ASN A 361 -12.96 13.22 -2.22
CA ASN A 361 -12.83 14.34 -1.29
C ASN A 361 -11.83 15.38 -1.83
N PRO A 362 -12.10 16.68 -1.61
CA PRO A 362 -11.19 17.73 -2.00
C PRO A 362 -9.85 17.57 -1.26
N PRO A 363 -8.73 18.03 -1.87
CA PRO A 363 -7.44 17.94 -1.26
C PRO A 363 -7.37 18.72 0.06
N SER A 364 -6.53 18.25 0.98
CA SER A 364 -6.29 18.90 2.26
C SER A 364 -5.78 20.33 2.06
N LYS A 365 -6.38 21.28 2.79
CA LYS A 365 -6.01 22.71 2.74
C LYS A 365 -4.57 22.92 3.17
N ASN A 366 -4.12 22.22 4.21
CA ASN A 366 -2.75 22.31 4.71
C ASN A 366 -1.88 21.18 4.12
N LYS A 367 -1.30 21.45 2.95
CA LYS A 367 -0.39 20.52 2.27
C LYS A 367 0.90 20.29 3.06
N ALA A 368 1.32 21.26 3.86
CA ALA A 368 2.51 21.10 4.72
C ALA A 368 2.27 20.06 5.82
N ASP A 369 1.13 20.07 6.50
CA ASP A 369 0.79 19.06 7.50
C ASP A 369 0.66 17.66 6.88
N LEU A 370 0.19 17.57 5.64
CA LEU A 370 0.08 16.30 4.93
C LEU A 370 1.45 15.70 4.58
N LEU A 371 2.37 16.55 4.09
CA LEU A 371 3.66 16.13 3.55
C LEU A 371 4.77 16.07 4.61
N CYS A 372 4.68 16.89 5.66
CA CYS A 372 5.64 16.99 6.75
C CYS A 372 5.15 16.29 8.02
N ALA A 373 4.37 15.22 7.89
CA ALA A 373 3.91 14.46 9.05
C ALA A 373 5.12 14.02 9.90
N ASP A 374 5.26 14.67 11.05
CA ASP A 374 6.40 14.51 11.96
C ASP A 374 6.59 13.04 12.36
N GLU A 375 7.85 12.61 12.42
CA GLU A 375 8.25 11.26 12.84
C GLU A 375 7.82 10.94 14.28
N GLU A 376 7.48 11.95 15.09
CA GLU A 376 7.21 11.82 16.53
C GLU A 376 5.75 11.49 16.87
N ASN A 377 4.79 11.69 15.97
CA ASN A 377 3.36 11.43 16.24
C ASN A 377 2.89 10.08 15.71
N THR A 378 3.43 9.00 16.25
CA THR A 378 3.01 7.63 15.92
C THR A 378 1.77 7.22 16.71
N LEU A 379 0.59 7.61 16.23
CA LEU A 379 -0.65 7.09 16.79
C LEU A 379 -0.75 5.58 16.48
N PHE A 380 -0.94 4.75 17.50
CA PHE A 380 -1.02 3.28 17.36
C PHE A 380 0.20 2.60 16.72
N GLY A 381 1.38 3.24 16.69
CA GLY A 381 2.56 2.69 16.01
C GLY A 381 2.58 2.91 14.49
N ALA A 382 1.66 3.73 13.96
CA ALA A 382 1.65 4.09 12.55
C ALA A 382 2.82 5.03 12.23
N PHE A 383 3.60 4.69 11.21
CA PHE A 383 4.65 5.56 10.68
C PHE A 383 4.13 6.37 9.50
N SER A 384 4.76 7.52 9.22
CA SER A 384 4.48 8.23 7.99
C SER A 384 4.92 7.38 6.78
N LEU A 385 4.18 7.47 5.67
CA LEU A 385 4.53 6.76 4.44
C LEU A 385 5.96 7.09 4.00
N PHE A 386 6.33 8.37 4.08
CA PHE A 386 7.65 8.83 3.69
C PHE A 386 8.76 8.15 4.51
N THR A 387 8.58 8.07 5.83
CA THR A 387 9.53 7.39 6.74
C THR A 387 9.68 5.91 6.44
N LEU A 388 8.59 5.20 6.14
CA LEU A 388 8.63 3.77 5.82
C LEU A 388 9.32 3.49 4.49
N PHE A 389 9.08 4.32 3.48
CA PHE A 389 9.70 4.15 2.16
C PHE A 389 11.18 4.57 2.15
N ARG A 390 11.60 5.41 3.09
CA ARG A 390 13.02 5.74 3.32
C ARG A 390 13.74 4.49 3.87
N SER A 391 14.68 3.95 3.11
CA SER A 391 15.51 2.84 3.61
C SER A 391 16.33 3.30 4.82
N PRO A 392 16.54 2.45 5.85
CA PRO A 392 17.41 2.79 6.96
C PRO A 392 18.80 3.21 6.45
N GLU A 393 19.35 4.26 7.00
CA GLU A 393 20.76 4.59 6.79
C GLU A 393 21.60 3.47 7.39
N GLN A 394 22.58 2.98 6.65
CA GLN A 394 23.56 2.06 7.19
C GLN A 394 24.43 2.87 8.17
N THR A 395 24.02 2.88 9.44
CA THR A 395 24.84 3.45 10.51
C THR A 395 26.15 2.69 10.56
N GLY A 396 27.20 3.27 10.06
CA GLY A 396 28.54 2.76 10.30
C GLY A 396 29.48 2.53 9.12
N SER A 397 29.19 3.05 7.93
CA SER A 397 30.23 3.14 6.91
C SER A 397 30.21 4.52 6.24
N SER A 398 31.28 5.28 6.46
CA SER A 398 31.71 6.37 5.59
C SER A 398 31.40 5.99 4.13
N PRO A 399 30.92 6.91 3.27
CA PRO A 399 30.61 6.60 1.88
C PRO A 399 31.88 6.10 1.20
N LYS A 400 32.01 4.75 1.12
CA LYS A 400 33.11 4.13 0.40
C LYS A 400 32.94 4.47 -1.06
N ALA A 401 34.00 4.94 -1.68
CA ALA A 401 34.04 5.28 -3.09
C ALA A 401 33.42 4.15 -3.94
N LEU A 402 32.70 4.51 -5.00
CA LEU A 402 31.99 3.55 -5.85
C LEU A 402 32.89 2.38 -6.28
N SER A 403 34.16 2.66 -6.56
CA SER A 403 35.21 1.67 -6.88
C SER A 403 35.39 0.62 -5.78
N GLN A 404 35.35 1.00 -4.48
CA GLN A 404 35.45 0.06 -3.36
C GLN A 404 34.17 -0.74 -3.15
N ARG A 405 32.99 -0.18 -3.47
CA ARG A 405 31.71 -0.89 -3.41
C ARG A 405 31.61 -1.92 -4.53
N VAL A 406 32.03 -1.56 -5.75
CA VAL A 406 32.10 -2.46 -6.90
C VAL A 406 33.14 -3.56 -6.66
N GLN A 407 34.30 -3.23 -6.12
CA GLN A 407 35.35 -4.20 -5.80
C GLN A 407 34.94 -5.18 -4.69
N LYS A 408 34.15 -4.70 -3.71
CA LYS A 408 33.59 -5.55 -2.66
C LYS A 408 32.44 -6.44 -3.18
N ALA A 409 31.65 -5.96 -4.15
CA ALA A 409 30.67 -6.75 -4.86
C ALA A 409 31.34 -7.83 -5.73
N ILE A 410 32.35 -7.48 -6.52
CA ILE A 410 33.13 -8.41 -7.34
C ILE A 410 33.86 -9.46 -6.48
N ASN A 411 34.36 -9.07 -5.30
CA ASN A 411 34.99 -10.02 -4.37
C ASN A 411 34.00 -10.87 -3.58
N LYS A 412 32.71 -10.41 -3.46
CA LYS A 412 31.63 -11.19 -2.87
C LYS A 412 31.05 -12.17 -3.88
N ASP A 413 31.06 -11.80 -5.15
CA ASP A 413 30.60 -12.61 -6.28
C ASP A 413 31.71 -13.43 -6.94
N LYS A 414 32.96 -13.33 -6.47
CA LYS A 414 33.89 -14.41 -6.73
C LYS A 414 33.34 -15.63 -5.96
N PRO A 415 32.68 -16.58 -6.66
CA PRO A 415 32.39 -17.83 -6.04
C PRO A 415 33.79 -18.32 -5.59
N LYS A 416 34.00 -18.47 -4.31
CA LYS A 416 34.96 -19.45 -3.85
C LYS A 416 34.40 -20.72 -4.47
N LEU A 417 34.88 -21.06 -5.64
CA LEU A 417 34.71 -22.37 -6.24
C LEU A 417 35.32 -23.33 -5.23
N LYS A 418 34.52 -23.61 -4.22
CA LYS A 418 34.78 -24.77 -3.40
C LYS A 418 34.56 -25.90 -4.37
N HIS A 419 35.64 -26.53 -4.79
CA HIS A 419 35.63 -27.77 -5.61
C HIS A 419 34.55 -28.77 -5.14
N ASN A 420 34.06 -28.59 -3.96
CA ASN A 420 33.04 -29.40 -3.29
C ASN A 420 31.59 -29.16 -3.74
N LEU A 421 31.24 -27.99 -4.33
CA LEU A 421 29.84 -27.70 -4.69
C LEU A 421 29.41 -28.48 -5.93
N ILE A 422 30.31 -28.61 -6.92
CA ILE A 422 30.04 -29.40 -8.13
C ILE A 422 29.95 -30.88 -7.80
N ARG A 423 30.79 -31.33 -6.84
CA ARG A 423 30.80 -32.74 -6.43
C ARG A 423 29.60 -33.12 -5.58
N SER A 424 29.05 -32.22 -4.82
CA SER A 424 27.83 -32.49 -4.05
C SER A 424 26.55 -32.60 -4.90
N GLN A 425 26.56 -32.03 -6.12
CA GLN A 425 25.45 -32.20 -7.04
C GLN A 425 25.41 -33.57 -7.72
N PHE A 426 26.53 -34.27 -7.75
CA PHE A 426 26.68 -35.62 -8.33
C PHE A 426 27.14 -36.61 -7.24
N ALA A 427 26.29 -36.75 -6.24
CA ALA A 427 26.63 -37.57 -5.06
C ALA A 427 26.98 -39.02 -5.38
N CYS A 428 26.51 -39.57 -6.49
CA CYS A 428 26.82 -40.92 -6.92
C CYS A 428 28.21 -41.07 -7.52
N THR A 429 28.88 -40.00 -7.93
CA THR A 429 30.23 -40.02 -8.51
C THR A 429 31.26 -39.44 -7.62
N TYR A 430 30.88 -38.84 -6.50
CA TYR A 430 31.80 -38.25 -5.55
C TYR A 430 32.28 -39.31 -4.56
N LYS A 431 33.47 -39.83 -4.78
CA LYS A 431 34.22 -40.52 -3.75
C LYS A 431 35.08 -39.47 -3.05
N ASP A 432 34.87 -39.35 -1.79
CA ASP A 432 35.65 -38.46 -0.96
C ASP A 432 37.11 -38.88 -1.07
N SER A 433 37.90 -38.13 -1.84
CA SER A 433 39.33 -38.41 -2.00
C SER A 433 40.09 -38.29 -0.67
N ASN A 434 39.46 -37.70 0.33
CA ASN A 434 40.04 -37.66 1.68
C ASN A 434 39.84 -38.96 2.47
N LEU A 435 38.89 -39.82 2.05
CA LEU A 435 38.71 -41.14 2.67
C LEU A 435 39.72 -42.16 2.14
N THR A 436 40.30 -41.90 0.97
CA THR A 436 41.30 -42.82 0.38
C THR A 436 42.74 -42.50 0.82
N GLN A 437 42.98 -41.32 1.40
CA GLN A 437 44.34 -40.95 1.86
C GLN A 437 44.58 -41.19 3.34
N THR A 438 43.60 -41.54 4.13
CA THR A 438 43.76 -41.59 5.58
C THR A 438 43.68 -42.99 6.18
N LYS A 439 43.63 -44.05 5.42
CA LYS A 439 43.63 -45.38 6.00
C LYS A 439 44.29 -46.39 5.08
N GLN A 440 45.56 -46.32 5.01
CA GLN A 440 46.37 -47.52 5.00
C GLN A 440 46.29 -48.06 6.43
N TRP A 441 45.22 -48.79 6.71
CA TRP A 441 45.18 -49.63 7.88
C TRP A 441 46.08 -50.82 7.53
N ASP A 442 47.28 -50.90 8.13
CA ASP A 442 48.00 -52.10 8.26
C ASP A 442 47.14 -53.12 8.99
N PHE A 443 46.50 -53.98 8.24
CA PHE A 443 45.97 -55.21 8.81
C PHE A 443 47.18 -56.02 9.29
N PRO A 444 47.27 -56.31 10.57
CA PRO A 444 48.24 -57.28 11.01
C PRO A 444 47.99 -58.60 10.26
N SER A 445 48.98 -59.08 9.56
CA SER A 445 48.95 -60.36 8.94
C SER A 445 48.60 -61.42 9.99
N MET A 446 47.41 -61.98 9.84
CA MET A 446 47.08 -63.21 10.54
C MET A 446 47.98 -64.29 9.97
N SER A 447 49.10 -64.48 10.59
CA SER A 447 49.89 -65.65 10.44
C SER A 447 49.42 -66.68 11.46
N GLN A 448 49.08 -67.85 10.91
CA GLN A 448 49.17 -69.15 11.51
C GLN A 448 48.19 -69.54 12.60
N VAL A 449 47.26 -70.33 12.18
CA VAL A 449 46.61 -71.35 12.99
C VAL A 449 47.66 -72.49 13.17
N PRO A 450 48.00 -72.85 14.37
CA PRO A 450 48.65 -74.17 14.60
C PRO A 450 47.61 -75.25 14.70
N SER A 451 47.91 -76.36 14.13
CA SER A 451 47.26 -77.67 14.10
C SER A 451 46.66 -78.12 15.42
#